data_05d1239a565c12cbc78987b618245960
#
_entry.id   05d1239a565c12cbc78987b618245960
#
_cell.length_a   1.000
_cell.length_b   1.000
_cell.length_c   1.000
_cell.angle_alpha   90.00
_cell.angle_beta   90.00
_cell.angle_gamma   90.00
#
_symmetry.space_group_name_H-M   'P 1'
#
loop_
_entity.id
_entity.type
_entity.pdbx_description
1 polymer ?
#
loop_
_entity_poly.entity_id
_entity_poly.type
_entity_poly.pdbx_seq_one_letter_code
_entity_poly.pdbx_strand_id
1 'polypeptide(L)'
;IGVAEREDEMKNNGRTPVAVFDFDGTIISGDSFLPFMRYVVGGWKYYCGMLFLLPWLGSYAFGVIDNRRIKEKVIGYFLKGKPARDIRELGESYAESFLHTKEKPKMMAKIDEHVKESHILLLASASLLVYLKPWAEINHFDGVCGAQLEVDGEERITGRICGNNGFGQEKLDAVTEWLAERNPDKTYAYGDSQ
;
A
#
# COMPACT_ATOMS: atom_id res chain seq x y z
N ILE A 1 -38.93 -6.98 26.90
CA ILE A 1 -37.51 -6.60 26.69
C ILE A 1 -36.74 -7.89 26.93
N GLY A 2 -36.17 -8.54 25.91
CA GLY A 2 -35.29 -9.70 26.16
C GLY A 2 -35.24 -10.79 25.10
N VAL A 3 -35.99 -10.72 24.00
CA VAL A 3 -35.96 -11.76 22.94
C VAL A 3 -35.17 -11.24 21.71
N ALA A 4 -35.34 -9.98 21.33
CA ALA A 4 -34.62 -9.37 20.19
C ALA A 4 -33.14 -9.20 20.48
N GLU A 5 -32.72 -8.84 21.71
CA GLU A 5 -31.30 -8.71 22.09
C GLU A 5 -30.57 -10.06 22.12
N ARG A 6 -31.25 -11.17 22.40
CA ARG A 6 -30.65 -12.52 22.33
C ARG A 6 -30.55 -13.09 20.93
N GLU A 7 -31.36 -12.62 19.97
CA GLU A 7 -31.27 -13.03 18.57
C GLU A 7 -30.11 -12.36 17.86
N ASP A 8 -29.71 -11.15 18.24
CA ASP A 8 -28.50 -10.48 17.72
C ASP A 8 -27.22 -11.09 18.31
N GLU A 9 -27.18 -11.48 19.57
CA GLU A 9 -26.04 -12.17 20.17
C GLU A 9 -25.85 -13.61 19.64
N MET A 10 -26.89 -14.31 19.20
CA MET A 10 -26.79 -15.66 18.63
C MET A 10 -26.39 -15.69 17.16
N LYS A 11 -26.35 -14.55 16.46
CA LYS A 11 -25.89 -14.45 15.07
C LYS A 11 -24.39 -14.12 14.93
N ASN A 12 -23.71 -13.80 16.02
CA ASN A 12 -22.27 -13.57 15.99
C ASN A 12 -21.54 -14.94 15.98
N ASN A 13 -21.29 -15.43 14.78
CA ASN A 13 -20.70 -16.75 14.50
C ASN A 13 -19.20 -16.82 14.84
N GLY A 14 -18.72 -16.00 15.77
CA GLY A 14 -17.32 -15.98 16.23
C GLY A 14 -16.32 -15.47 15.18
N ARG A 15 -16.78 -14.82 14.10
CA ARG A 15 -15.95 -14.25 13.06
C ARG A 15 -15.66 -12.79 13.34
N THR A 16 -14.40 -12.41 13.23
CA THR A 16 -13.95 -11.05 13.51
C THR A 16 -14.22 -10.14 12.32
N PRO A 17 -14.78 -8.94 12.52
CA PRO A 17 -14.92 -7.95 11.45
C PRO A 17 -13.56 -7.53 10.88
N VAL A 18 -13.53 -7.21 9.58
CA VAL A 18 -12.34 -6.73 8.89
C VAL A 18 -12.54 -5.28 8.44
N ALA A 19 -11.52 -4.45 8.64
CA ALA A 19 -11.45 -3.09 8.11
C ALA A 19 -10.35 -2.99 7.04
N VAL A 20 -10.72 -2.70 5.82
CA VAL A 20 -9.81 -2.54 4.67
C VAL A 20 -9.58 -1.06 4.42
N PHE A 21 -8.33 -0.63 4.39
CA PHE A 21 -7.94 0.75 4.15
C PHE A 21 -7.09 0.88 2.89
N ASP A 22 -7.43 1.84 2.05
CA ASP A 22 -6.53 2.34 1.03
C ASP A 22 -5.50 3.30 1.66
N PHE A 23 -4.34 3.47 1.01
CA PHE A 23 -3.23 4.23 1.57
C PHE A 23 -3.13 5.64 0.98
N ASP A 24 -2.72 5.73 -0.30
CA ASP A 24 -2.48 7.00 -0.99
C ASP A 24 -3.80 7.76 -1.21
N GLY A 25 -3.82 9.03 -0.82
CA GLY A 25 -5.05 9.83 -0.88
C GLY A 25 -6.06 9.53 0.24
N THR A 26 -6.00 8.36 0.90
CA THR A 26 -6.91 7.94 1.97
C THR A 26 -6.30 8.11 3.35
N ILE A 27 -5.35 7.28 3.74
CA ILE A 27 -4.66 7.39 5.04
C ILE A 27 -3.69 8.56 5.02
N ILE A 28 -2.91 8.69 3.97
CA ILE A 28 -1.98 9.81 3.80
C ILE A 28 -2.50 10.84 2.81
N SER A 29 -2.03 12.08 2.94
CA SER A 29 -2.27 13.13 1.96
C SER A 29 -1.31 12.98 0.78
N GLY A 30 -1.85 12.72 -0.42
CA GLY A 30 -1.08 12.61 -1.66
C GLY A 30 -0.54 11.22 -1.94
N ASP A 31 0.49 11.16 -2.77
CA ASP A 31 1.15 9.94 -3.26
C ASP A 31 2.39 9.61 -2.43
N SER A 32 2.64 8.32 -2.18
CA SER A 32 3.83 7.84 -1.46
C SER A 32 4.95 7.37 -2.41
N PHE A 33 4.63 6.99 -3.65
CA PHE A 33 5.56 6.33 -4.54
C PHE A 33 6.66 7.27 -5.09
N LEU A 34 6.26 8.40 -5.70
CA LEU A 34 7.23 9.36 -6.25
C LEU A 34 8.07 10.06 -5.17
N PRO A 35 7.52 10.47 -4.02
CA PRO A 35 8.32 10.94 -2.89
C PRO A 35 9.32 9.91 -2.37
N PHE A 36 8.99 8.61 -2.36
CA PHE A 36 9.94 7.55 -2.02
C PHE A 36 11.12 7.49 -3.01
N MET A 37 10.87 7.57 -4.32
CA MET A 37 11.95 7.64 -5.31
C MET A 37 12.89 8.82 -5.02
N ARG A 38 12.32 10.00 -4.75
CA ARG A 38 13.10 11.19 -4.36
C ARG A 38 13.89 10.98 -3.06
N TYR A 39 13.31 10.31 -2.09
CA TYR A 39 13.96 9.98 -0.81
C TYR A 39 15.19 9.07 -1.02
N VAL A 40 15.06 8.04 -1.86
CA VAL A 40 16.13 7.07 -2.14
C VAL A 40 17.30 7.69 -2.92
N VAL A 41 17.04 8.54 -3.92
CA VAL A 41 18.12 9.01 -4.83
C VAL A 41 18.56 10.44 -4.57
N GLY A 42 17.84 11.19 -3.74
CA GLY A 42 18.06 12.61 -3.48
C GLY A 42 17.44 13.52 -4.55
N GLY A 43 17.19 14.78 -4.16
CA GLY A 43 16.42 15.73 -4.97
C GLY A 43 16.96 15.95 -6.37
N TRP A 44 18.25 16.25 -6.53
CA TRP A 44 18.84 16.56 -7.83
C TRP A 44 18.73 15.39 -8.82
N LYS A 45 19.16 14.19 -8.40
CA LYS A 45 19.10 12.99 -9.25
C LYS A 45 17.64 12.64 -9.62
N TYR A 46 16.72 12.85 -8.69
CA TYR A 46 15.30 12.63 -8.92
C TYR A 46 14.77 13.55 -10.03
N TYR A 47 15.01 14.86 -9.96
CA TYR A 47 14.49 15.79 -10.96
C TYR A 47 15.11 15.56 -12.35
N CYS A 48 16.41 15.29 -12.43
CA CYS A 48 17.06 14.93 -13.70
C CYS A 48 16.48 13.63 -14.28
N GLY A 49 16.23 12.62 -13.45
CA GLY A 49 15.63 11.36 -13.87
C GLY A 49 14.17 11.51 -14.32
N MET A 50 13.37 12.30 -13.61
CA MET A 50 12.02 12.60 -14.02
C MET A 50 11.95 13.34 -15.36
N LEU A 51 12.89 14.26 -15.62
CA LEU A 51 13.00 14.91 -16.92
C LEU A 51 13.30 13.91 -18.04
N PHE A 52 14.18 12.94 -17.79
CA PHE A 52 14.47 11.86 -18.73
C PHE A 52 13.26 10.94 -18.97
N LEU A 53 12.44 10.74 -17.94
CA LEU A 53 11.24 9.88 -17.99
C LEU A 53 10.00 10.58 -18.59
N LEU A 54 10.06 11.89 -18.90
CA LEU A 54 8.91 12.65 -19.44
C LEU A 54 8.21 11.99 -20.64
N PRO A 55 8.90 11.40 -21.64
CA PRO A 55 8.21 10.73 -22.76
C PRO A 55 7.34 9.55 -22.28
N TRP A 56 7.78 8.79 -21.28
CA TRP A 56 7.04 7.68 -20.73
C TRP A 56 5.87 8.15 -19.85
N LEU A 57 6.06 9.22 -19.09
CA LEU A 57 5.00 9.86 -18.31
C LEU A 57 3.91 10.43 -19.24
N GLY A 58 4.31 11.05 -20.35
CA GLY A 58 3.39 11.50 -21.39
C GLY A 58 2.61 10.32 -21.98
N SER A 59 3.27 9.22 -22.34
CA SER A 59 2.62 8.01 -22.87
C SER A 59 1.61 7.43 -21.87
N TYR A 60 1.89 7.48 -20.58
CA TYR A 60 0.96 7.09 -19.54
C TYR A 60 -0.23 8.05 -19.44
N ALA A 61 0.00 9.36 -19.46
CA ALA A 61 -1.06 10.36 -19.40
C ALA A 61 -2.04 10.27 -20.59
N PHE A 62 -1.55 9.85 -21.76
CA PHE A 62 -2.38 9.59 -22.95
C PHE A 62 -2.96 8.16 -23.02
N GLY A 63 -2.80 7.35 -21.96
CA GLY A 63 -3.34 6.00 -21.90
C GLY A 63 -2.66 4.97 -22.80
N VAL A 64 -1.47 5.28 -23.36
CA VAL A 64 -0.72 4.36 -24.24
C VAL A 64 -0.05 3.23 -23.46
N ILE A 65 0.37 3.52 -22.23
CA ILE A 65 0.93 2.52 -21.30
C ILE A 65 0.14 2.49 -20.01
N ASP A 66 0.09 1.32 -19.36
CA ASP A 66 -0.64 1.11 -18.12
C ASP A 66 0.16 1.55 -16.88
N ASN A 67 -0.51 1.57 -15.72
CA ASN A 67 0.06 1.94 -14.43
C ASN A 67 1.27 1.08 -14.05
N ARG A 68 1.23 -0.23 -14.29
CA ARG A 68 2.33 -1.15 -13.99
C ARG A 68 3.58 -0.79 -14.78
N ARG A 69 3.43 -0.58 -16.09
CA ARG A 69 4.55 -0.27 -16.99
C ARG A 69 5.22 1.05 -16.63
N ILE A 70 4.46 2.10 -16.32
CA ILE A 70 5.08 3.37 -15.91
C ILE A 70 5.80 3.24 -14.59
N LYS A 71 5.25 2.52 -13.60
CA LYS A 71 5.94 2.25 -12.35
C LYS A 71 7.24 1.48 -12.57
N GLU A 72 7.22 0.42 -13.36
CA GLU A 72 8.44 -0.36 -13.67
C GLU A 72 9.49 0.48 -14.41
N LYS A 73 9.09 1.43 -15.26
CA LYS A 73 10.04 2.39 -15.87
C LYS A 73 10.69 3.29 -14.84
N VAL A 74 9.92 3.82 -13.90
CA VAL A 74 10.43 4.66 -12.81
C VAL A 74 11.33 3.85 -11.88
N ILE A 75 10.89 2.67 -11.43
CA ILE A 75 11.67 1.75 -10.59
C ILE A 75 12.97 1.35 -11.31
N GLY A 76 12.87 0.96 -12.59
CA GLY A 76 14.02 0.57 -13.39
C GLY A 76 15.05 1.68 -13.53
N TYR A 77 14.62 2.92 -13.69
CA TYR A 77 15.53 4.06 -13.79
C TYR A 77 16.23 4.37 -12.47
N PHE A 78 15.51 4.37 -11.35
CA PHE A 78 16.03 4.83 -10.07
C PHE A 78 16.61 3.73 -9.18
N LEU A 79 16.08 2.51 -9.26
CA LEU A 79 16.41 1.45 -8.30
C LEU A 79 17.13 0.25 -8.90
N LYS A 80 17.10 0.04 -10.22
CA LYS A 80 17.72 -1.13 -10.85
C LYS A 80 19.19 -1.28 -10.46
N GLY A 81 19.60 -2.50 -10.09
CA GLY A 81 20.94 -2.86 -9.68
C GLY A 81 21.34 -2.45 -8.25
N LYS A 82 20.45 -1.73 -7.53
CA LYS A 82 20.70 -1.43 -6.12
C LYS A 82 20.49 -2.68 -5.26
N PRO A 83 21.27 -2.86 -4.17
CA PRO A 83 21.04 -3.95 -3.23
C PRO A 83 19.63 -3.86 -2.62
N ALA A 84 18.89 -4.98 -2.59
CA ALA A 84 17.54 -5.03 -2.04
C ALA A 84 17.53 -4.67 -0.55
N ARG A 85 18.59 -5.03 0.18
CA ARG A 85 18.78 -4.67 1.58
C ARG A 85 18.76 -3.15 1.78
N ASP A 86 19.55 -2.40 1.01
CA ASP A 86 19.65 -0.94 1.14
C ASP A 86 18.28 -0.28 0.89
N ILE A 87 17.52 -0.80 -0.10
CA ILE A 87 16.18 -0.29 -0.41
C ILE A 87 15.19 -0.61 0.71
N ARG A 88 15.33 -1.75 1.38
CA ARG A 88 14.52 -2.11 2.54
C ARG A 88 14.78 -1.18 3.71
N GLU A 89 16.05 -0.97 4.09
CA GLU A 89 16.43 -0.04 5.17
C GLU A 89 15.94 1.39 4.91
N LEU A 90 16.02 1.85 3.65
CA LEU A 90 15.46 3.14 3.24
C LEU A 90 13.92 3.16 3.29
N GLY A 91 13.27 2.05 2.99
CA GLY A 91 11.81 1.90 3.11
C GLY A 91 11.32 2.00 4.56
N GLU A 92 12.00 1.32 5.48
CA GLU A 92 11.75 1.41 6.92
C GLU A 92 11.91 2.85 7.43
N SER A 93 13.05 3.47 7.12
CA SER A 93 13.32 4.87 7.51
C SER A 93 12.33 5.85 6.89
N TYR A 94 11.88 5.62 5.65
CA TYR A 94 10.86 6.43 4.99
C TYR A 94 9.49 6.29 5.65
N ALA A 95 9.11 5.08 6.05
CA ALA A 95 7.87 4.82 6.79
C ALA A 95 7.83 5.57 8.11
N GLU A 96 8.88 5.47 8.89
CA GLU A 96 8.98 6.10 10.21
C GLU A 96 9.09 7.62 10.18
N SER A 97 9.85 8.19 9.23
CA SER A 97 10.16 9.60 9.22
C SER A 97 9.25 10.42 8.33
N PHE A 98 9.01 9.99 7.09
CA PHE A 98 8.29 10.80 6.09
C PHE A 98 6.80 10.49 6.06
N LEU A 99 6.39 9.21 6.00
CA LEU A 99 4.99 8.85 5.86
C LEU A 99 4.17 9.34 7.06
N HIS A 100 4.73 9.24 8.25
CA HIS A 100 4.09 9.76 9.47
C HIS A 100 3.70 11.25 9.37
N THR A 101 4.52 12.07 8.70
CA THR A 101 4.19 13.51 8.51
C THR A 101 3.02 13.77 7.54
N LYS A 102 2.57 12.75 6.82
CA LYS A 102 1.53 12.82 5.79
C LYS A 102 0.20 12.20 6.22
N GLU A 103 0.18 11.57 7.37
CA GLU A 103 -1.01 10.92 7.91
C GLU A 103 -2.16 11.92 8.12
N LYS A 104 -3.36 11.50 7.74
CA LYS A 104 -4.58 12.28 7.98
C LYS A 104 -5.13 11.95 9.37
N PRO A 105 -5.20 12.89 10.32
CA PRO A 105 -5.61 12.61 11.69
C PRO A 105 -6.98 11.91 11.80
N LYS A 106 -7.91 12.24 10.89
CA LYS A 106 -9.23 11.62 10.85
C LYS A 106 -9.16 10.12 10.53
N MET A 107 -8.26 9.72 9.63
CA MET A 107 -8.11 8.31 9.26
C MET A 107 -7.34 7.54 10.32
N MET A 108 -6.32 8.15 10.93
CA MET A 108 -5.63 7.55 12.08
C MET A 108 -6.58 7.29 13.24
N ALA A 109 -7.48 8.24 13.55
CA ALA A 109 -8.52 8.02 14.55
C ALA A 109 -9.46 6.85 14.21
N LYS A 110 -9.77 6.66 12.90
CA LYS A 110 -10.57 5.50 12.45
C LYS A 110 -9.82 4.18 12.60
N ILE A 111 -8.53 4.15 12.30
CA ILE A 111 -7.67 2.97 12.53
C ILE A 111 -7.68 2.63 14.03
N ASP A 112 -7.46 3.62 14.89
CA ASP A 112 -7.48 3.44 16.35
C ASP A 112 -8.84 2.91 16.88
N GLU A 113 -9.96 3.36 16.31
CA GLU A 113 -11.29 2.84 16.64
C GLU A 113 -11.36 1.32 16.36
N HIS A 114 -10.94 0.90 15.15
CA HIS A 114 -10.96 -0.52 14.78
C HIS A 114 -9.98 -1.36 15.61
N VAL A 115 -8.80 -0.83 15.94
CA VAL A 115 -7.85 -1.51 16.85
C VAL A 115 -8.49 -1.73 18.23
N LYS A 116 -9.16 -0.71 18.80
CA LYS A 116 -9.86 -0.83 20.10
C LYS A 116 -11.00 -1.83 20.08
N GLU A 117 -11.69 -1.96 18.96
CA GLU A 117 -12.76 -2.93 18.75
C GLU A 117 -12.24 -4.33 18.40
N SER A 118 -10.91 -4.53 18.37
CA SER A 118 -10.26 -5.79 18.00
C SER A 118 -10.66 -6.31 16.61
N HIS A 119 -10.93 -5.39 15.66
CA HIS A 119 -11.13 -5.72 14.27
C HIS A 119 -9.81 -6.07 13.59
N ILE A 120 -9.86 -6.93 12.60
CA ILE A 120 -8.69 -7.24 11.76
C ILE A 120 -8.52 -6.13 10.73
N LEU A 121 -7.30 -5.60 10.59
CA LEU A 121 -6.99 -4.49 9.68
C LEU A 121 -6.20 -4.97 8.46
N LEU A 122 -6.66 -4.61 7.27
CA LEU A 122 -5.97 -4.83 6.00
C LEU A 122 -5.62 -3.50 5.35
N LEU A 123 -4.34 -3.29 5.08
CA LEU A 123 -3.86 -2.20 4.22
C LEU A 123 -3.80 -2.69 2.77
N ALA A 124 -4.51 -2.02 1.86
CA ALA A 124 -4.53 -2.37 0.45
C ALA A 124 -4.17 -1.17 -0.41
N SER A 125 -3.02 -1.20 -1.09
CA SER A 125 -2.51 -0.09 -1.88
C SER A 125 -1.79 -0.57 -3.13
N ALA A 126 -1.73 0.27 -4.14
CA ALA A 126 -0.85 0.08 -5.29
C ALA A 126 0.61 0.46 -5.00
N SER A 127 0.93 0.95 -3.82
CA SER A 127 2.25 1.40 -3.43
C SER A 127 3.20 0.25 -3.05
N LEU A 128 4.50 0.55 -2.85
CA LEU A 128 5.51 -0.50 -2.67
C LEU A 128 5.51 -1.08 -1.27
N LEU A 129 5.50 -2.40 -1.17
CA LEU A 129 5.57 -3.15 0.09
C LEU A 129 6.79 -2.81 0.94
N VAL A 130 7.86 -2.34 0.34
CA VAL A 130 9.12 -2.03 1.02
C VAL A 130 8.98 -0.96 2.11
N TYR A 131 8.01 -0.06 1.97
CA TYR A 131 7.68 0.94 3.00
C TYR A 131 6.25 0.77 3.57
N LEU A 132 5.33 0.13 2.82
CA LEU A 132 3.99 -0.13 3.34
C LEU A 132 4.00 -1.13 4.50
N LYS A 133 4.82 -2.20 4.42
CA LYS A 133 4.90 -3.20 5.49
C LYS A 133 5.38 -2.61 6.81
N PRO A 134 6.56 -1.94 6.90
CA PRO A 134 6.98 -1.35 8.16
C PRO A 134 6.00 -0.29 8.68
N TRP A 135 5.38 0.52 7.80
CA TRP A 135 4.35 1.47 8.22
C TRP A 135 3.12 0.75 8.82
N ALA A 136 2.67 -0.32 8.19
CA ALA A 136 1.52 -1.11 8.64
C ALA A 136 1.79 -1.82 9.97
N GLU A 137 3.00 -2.35 10.16
CA GLU A 137 3.42 -2.97 11.42
C GLU A 137 3.39 -1.97 12.58
N ILE A 138 3.90 -0.74 12.38
CA ILE A 138 3.85 0.34 13.37
C ILE A 138 2.39 0.69 13.74
N ASN A 139 1.48 0.62 12.79
CA ASN A 139 0.07 1.01 12.96
C ASN A 139 -0.89 -0.18 13.18
N HIS A 140 -0.34 -1.34 13.60
CA HIS A 140 -1.11 -2.53 14.02
C HIS A 140 -2.01 -3.15 12.96
N PHE A 141 -1.61 -3.09 11.68
CA PHE A 141 -2.31 -3.81 10.61
C PHE A 141 -1.94 -5.29 10.59
N ASP A 142 -2.93 -6.16 10.39
CA ASP A 142 -2.78 -7.62 10.33
C ASP A 142 -2.39 -8.13 8.95
N GLY A 143 -2.58 -7.31 7.92
CA GLY A 143 -2.24 -7.65 6.54
C GLY A 143 -1.95 -6.45 5.67
N VAL A 144 -1.14 -6.68 4.61
CA VAL A 144 -0.78 -5.64 3.64
C VAL A 144 -0.80 -6.23 2.23
N CYS A 145 -1.60 -5.63 1.36
CA CYS A 145 -1.56 -5.87 -0.08
C CYS A 145 -0.89 -4.68 -0.77
N GLY A 146 0.12 -4.93 -1.59
CA GLY A 146 0.88 -3.88 -2.27
C GLY A 146 1.81 -4.41 -3.35
N ALA A 147 2.51 -3.52 -4.04
CA ALA A 147 3.44 -3.88 -5.10
C ALA A 147 4.79 -4.33 -4.52
N GLN A 148 5.25 -5.52 -4.90
CA GLN A 148 6.54 -6.05 -4.47
C GLN A 148 7.61 -5.82 -5.52
N LEU A 149 8.77 -5.30 -5.10
CA LEU A 149 9.94 -5.19 -5.96
C LEU A 149 10.50 -6.59 -6.27
N GLU A 150 10.78 -6.84 -7.56
CA GLU A 150 11.48 -8.04 -7.99
C GLU A 150 12.98 -7.91 -7.72
N VAL A 151 13.58 -8.97 -7.17
CA VAL A 151 15.02 -9.07 -6.94
C VAL A 151 15.60 -10.25 -7.73
N ASP A 152 16.86 -10.11 -8.15
CA ASP A 152 17.58 -11.16 -8.84
C ASP A 152 18.34 -12.10 -7.88
N GLY A 153 19.07 -13.08 -8.43
CA GLY A 153 19.85 -14.05 -7.65
C GLY A 153 21.03 -13.45 -6.87
N GLU A 154 21.37 -12.19 -7.12
CA GLU A 154 22.41 -11.44 -6.40
C GLU A 154 21.81 -10.46 -5.38
N GLU A 155 20.54 -10.61 -5.03
CA GLU A 155 19.78 -9.73 -4.13
C GLU A 155 19.77 -8.27 -4.61
N ARG A 156 19.68 -8.03 -5.92
CA ARG A 156 19.58 -6.69 -6.52
C ARG A 156 18.20 -6.45 -7.12
N ILE A 157 17.74 -5.23 -7.04
CA ILE A 157 16.47 -4.81 -7.65
C ILE A 157 16.58 -4.91 -9.18
N THR A 158 15.67 -5.66 -9.82
CA THR A 158 15.64 -5.84 -11.28
C THR A 158 15.06 -4.64 -12.03
N GLY A 159 14.24 -3.85 -11.35
CA GLY A 159 13.47 -2.74 -11.93
C GLY A 159 12.04 -3.14 -12.29
N ARG A 160 11.60 -4.35 -11.93
CA ARG A 160 10.25 -4.87 -12.16
C ARG A 160 9.48 -5.02 -10.86
N ILE A 161 8.18 -5.23 -11.00
CA ILE A 161 7.27 -5.59 -9.92
C ILE A 161 6.98 -7.09 -10.01
N CYS A 162 7.15 -7.80 -8.90
CA CYS A 162 6.84 -9.22 -8.77
C CYS A 162 5.35 -9.40 -8.43
N GLY A 163 4.67 -10.34 -9.08
CA GLY A 163 3.27 -10.67 -8.78
C GLY A 163 2.29 -9.53 -9.07
N ASN A 164 1.41 -9.28 -8.10
CA ASN A 164 0.35 -8.28 -8.19
C ASN A 164 0.91 -6.85 -7.99
N ASN A 165 0.47 -5.91 -8.83
CA ASN A 165 0.86 -4.49 -8.75
C ASN A 165 0.03 -3.71 -7.70
N GLY A 166 -1.05 -4.32 -7.17
CA GLY A 166 -1.95 -3.67 -6.22
C GLY A 166 -2.80 -2.54 -6.81
N PHE A 167 -2.98 -2.46 -8.14
CA PHE A 167 -3.77 -1.41 -8.80
C PHE A 167 -4.99 -1.99 -9.50
N GLY A 168 -6.13 -1.27 -9.43
CA GLY A 168 -7.37 -1.63 -10.13
C GLY A 168 -7.88 -3.03 -9.76
N GLN A 169 -8.14 -3.87 -10.76
CA GLN A 169 -8.65 -5.23 -10.57
C GLN A 169 -7.69 -6.10 -9.76
N GLU A 170 -6.38 -6.00 -9.96
CA GLU A 170 -5.38 -6.76 -9.21
C GLU A 170 -5.44 -6.48 -7.69
N LYS A 171 -5.72 -5.22 -7.30
CA LYS A 171 -5.94 -4.85 -5.89
C LYS A 171 -7.20 -5.50 -5.34
N LEU A 172 -8.29 -5.46 -6.11
CA LEU A 172 -9.56 -6.06 -5.71
C LEU A 172 -9.43 -7.58 -5.55
N ASP A 173 -8.77 -8.25 -6.48
CA ASP A 173 -8.54 -9.69 -6.45
C ASP A 173 -7.72 -10.09 -5.19
N ALA A 174 -6.63 -9.37 -4.90
CA ALA A 174 -5.80 -9.63 -3.72
C ALA A 174 -6.57 -9.42 -2.39
N VAL A 175 -7.39 -8.37 -2.32
CA VAL A 175 -8.24 -8.11 -1.15
C VAL A 175 -9.31 -9.18 -1.01
N THR A 176 -9.93 -9.59 -2.12
CA THR A 176 -10.98 -10.63 -2.12
C THR A 176 -10.42 -11.98 -1.68
N GLU A 177 -9.26 -12.38 -2.20
CA GLU A 177 -8.57 -13.61 -1.80
C GLU A 177 -8.23 -13.59 -0.30
N TRP A 178 -7.66 -12.49 0.18
CA TRP A 178 -7.31 -12.32 1.58
C TRP A 178 -8.52 -12.37 2.52
N LEU A 179 -9.66 -11.78 2.11
CA LEU A 179 -10.92 -11.82 2.85
C LEU A 179 -11.55 -13.22 2.81
N ALA A 180 -11.46 -13.93 1.68
CA ALA A 180 -12.02 -15.29 1.54
C ALA A 180 -11.38 -16.28 2.52
N GLU A 181 -10.08 -16.17 2.75
CA GLU A 181 -9.36 -16.99 3.74
C GLU A 181 -9.86 -16.78 5.18
N ARG A 182 -10.31 -15.57 5.51
CA ARG A 182 -10.72 -15.16 6.87
C ARG A 182 -12.22 -15.21 7.08
N ASN A 183 -12.99 -15.18 6.00
CA ASN A 183 -14.46 -15.26 5.99
C ASN A 183 -15.10 -14.36 7.07
N PRO A 184 -14.86 -13.03 7.06
CA PRO A 184 -15.35 -12.12 8.09
C PRO A 184 -16.88 -12.05 8.09
N ASP A 185 -17.48 -11.73 9.23
CA ASP A 185 -18.91 -11.47 9.35
C ASP A 185 -19.29 -10.09 8.78
N LYS A 186 -18.36 -9.13 8.88
CA LYS A 186 -18.53 -7.77 8.39
C LYS A 186 -17.21 -7.21 7.82
N THR A 187 -17.32 -6.45 6.72
CA THR A 187 -16.19 -5.76 6.12
C THR A 187 -16.48 -4.26 6.03
N TYR A 188 -15.59 -3.47 6.60
CA TYR A 188 -15.55 -2.02 6.42
C TYR A 188 -14.51 -1.68 5.34
N ALA A 189 -14.80 -0.71 4.49
CA ALA A 189 -13.86 -0.26 3.45
C ALA A 189 -13.70 1.25 3.49
N TYR A 190 -12.47 1.71 3.48
CA TYR A 190 -12.08 3.11 3.48
C TYR A 190 -11.18 3.40 2.28
N GLY A 191 -11.61 4.31 1.43
CA GLY A 191 -10.90 4.72 0.23
C GLY A 191 -11.32 6.12 -0.19
N ASP A 192 -10.52 6.78 -1.04
CA ASP A 192 -10.93 7.96 -1.75
C ASP A 192 -11.82 7.52 -2.92
N SER A 193 -13.12 7.37 -2.66
CA SER A 193 -14.08 7.14 -3.74
C SER A 193 -14.18 8.39 -4.60
N GLN A 194 -13.63 8.33 -5.82
CA GLN A 194 -14.04 9.18 -6.94
C GLN A 194 -15.18 8.52 -7.70
#